data_0a9f55191361ea8c9ed3dd92c2fd592e
#
_entry.id   0a9f55191361ea8c9ed3dd92c2fd592e
#
_cell.length_a   1.000
_cell.length_b   1.000
_cell.length_c   1.000
_cell.angle_alpha   90.00
_cell.angle_beta   90.00
_cell.angle_gamma   90.00
#
_symmetry.space_group_name_H-M   'P 1'
#
loop_
_entity.id
_entity.type
_entity.pdbx_description
1 polymer ?
#
loop_
_entity_poly.entity_id
_entity_poly.type
_entity_poly.pdbx_seq_one_letter_code
_entity_poly.pdbx_strand_id
1 'polypeptide(L)'
;MSPKIKYLDLNLNRRILFASDIHGNYKLFDALLKKVNFNNLDYLFIIGDMIEKSDYNLDTLDYFMALDKKENVFILCGNCDNVLSYMIKDVDDLRLKHYAFDLKHTILLEFAKKMNILLDQNSNMEELCHLFYDKFRKYYDFVLNLPHCIIVNNKLCVVHGGISSLDEISNNALDLMKNDNFYEQGFTPKLIEIVGHYPVINYEHQIPSLNPIIDLNKKIISIDGGMSVLPWPQLNMLILDNLKNFNFSYEYIDQYQTVVVKHKKSNLNHNSFNVTKKIEVSILEEDNDFFIV
;
A
#
# COMPACT_ATOMS: atom_id res chain seq x y z
N MET A 1 -7.38 -3.86 -18.50
CA MET A 1 -8.54 -3.07 -18.00
C MET A 1 -8.21 -1.60 -18.17
N SER A 2 -9.16 -0.79 -18.69
CA SER A 2 -8.97 0.66 -18.78
C SER A 2 -8.97 1.28 -17.36
N PRO A 3 -8.11 2.26 -17.08
CA PRO A 3 -8.07 2.91 -15.79
C PRO A 3 -9.36 3.68 -15.48
N LYS A 4 -9.76 3.67 -14.22
CA LYS A 4 -10.84 4.48 -13.67
C LYS A 4 -10.22 5.65 -12.92
N ILE A 5 -10.48 6.87 -13.41
CA ILE A 5 -9.98 8.10 -12.81
C ILE A 5 -11.14 8.86 -12.22
N LYS A 6 -11.02 9.24 -10.96
CA LYS A 6 -12.00 10.05 -10.23
C LYS A 6 -11.45 11.44 -10.00
N TYR A 7 -12.28 12.46 -10.19
CA TYR A 7 -11.94 13.85 -9.89
C TYR A 7 -12.74 14.32 -8.69
N LEU A 8 -12.09 14.98 -7.75
CA LEU A 8 -12.70 15.47 -6.52
C LEU A 8 -12.35 16.93 -6.29
N ASP A 9 -13.37 17.71 -5.93
CA ASP A 9 -13.21 19.06 -5.41
C ASP A 9 -13.51 19.05 -3.92
N LEU A 10 -12.48 19.05 -3.10
CA LEU A 10 -12.54 18.98 -1.65
C LEU A 10 -12.43 20.38 -1.03
N ASN A 11 -12.92 20.50 0.20
CA ASN A 11 -12.76 21.72 0.98
C ASN A 11 -11.27 21.97 1.29
N LEU A 12 -10.77 23.11 0.86
CA LEU A 12 -9.35 23.48 0.95
C LEU A 12 -8.82 23.65 2.38
N ASN A 13 -9.69 23.74 3.39
CA ASN A 13 -9.31 24.01 4.78
C ASN A 13 -9.30 22.75 5.67
N ARG A 14 -9.65 21.59 5.11
CA ARG A 14 -9.74 20.34 5.88
C ARG A 14 -8.44 19.58 5.79
N ARG A 15 -8.11 18.89 6.89
CA ARG A 15 -6.99 17.95 6.96
C ARG A 15 -7.26 16.74 6.06
N ILE A 16 -6.21 16.23 5.43
CA ILE A 16 -6.28 15.05 4.58
C ILE A 16 -5.25 14.02 5.07
N LEU A 17 -5.69 12.80 5.22
CA LEU A 17 -4.90 11.66 5.66
C LEU A 17 -4.76 10.67 4.51
N PHE A 18 -3.56 10.07 4.36
CA PHE A 18 -3.26 9.09 3.32
C PHE A 18 -2.55 7.89 3.93
N ALA A 19 -3.02 6.69 3.62
CA ALA A 19 -2.36 5.44 3.97
C ALA A 19 -2.37 4.49 2.77
N SER A 20 -1.41 3.58 2.71
CA SER A 20 -1.24 2.62 1.62
C SER A 20 -0.73 1.29 2.16
N ASP A 21 -0.85 0.24 1.34
CA ASP A 21 -0.16 -1.04 1.58
C ASP A 21 -0.45 -1.65 2.96
N ILE A 22 -1.74 -1.80 3.27
CA ILE A 22 -2.21 -2.30 4.58
C ILE A 22 -2.03 -3.82 4.68
N HIS A 23 -2.19 -4.55 3.56
CA HIS A 23 -1.97 -5.99 3.48
C HIS A 23 -2.60 -6.78 4.63
N GLY A 24 -3.92 -6.64 4.83
CA GLY A 24 -4.66 -7.39 5.83
C GLY A 24 -4.50 -6.91 7.28
N ASN A 25 -3.70 -5.88 7.54
CA ASN A 25 -3.45 -5.35 8.89
C ASN A 25 -4.47 -4.29 9.32
N TYR A 26 -5.77 -4.54 9.05
CA TYR A 26 -6.84 -3.57 9.35
C TYR A 26 -6.91 -3.15 10.83
N LYS A 27 -6.55 -4.05 11.77
CA LYS A 27 -6.52 -3.71 13.21
C LYS A 27 -5.43 -2.68 13.52
N LEU A 28 -4.27 -2.82 12.87
CA LEU A 28 -3.17 -1.88 13.01
C LEU A 28 -3.54 -0.53 12.38
N PHE A 29 -4.22 -0.57 11.22
CA PHE A 29 -4.76 0.61 10.56
C PHE A 29 -5.81 1.33 11.43
N ASP A 30 -6.73 0.60 12.07
CA ASP A 30 -7.69 1.18 13.01
C ASP A 30 -7.01 1.85 14.21
N ALA A 31 -5.94 1.23 14.74
CA ALA A 31 -5.13 1.83 15.80
C ALA A 31 -4.42 3.11 15.33
N LEU A 32 -3.95 3.14 14.09
CA LEU A 32 -3.33 4.32 13.49
C LEU A 32 -4.35 5.46 13.29
N LEU A 33 -5.57 5.15 12.84
CA LEU A 33 -6.67 6.13 12.76
C LEU A 33 -6.99 6.76 14.13
N LYS A 34 -6.97 5.95 15.19
CA LYS A 34 -7.14 6.43 16.57
C LYS A 34 -5.97 7.31 17.01
N LYS A 35 -4.74 6.90 16.70
CA LYS A 35 -3.52 7.67 17.03
C LYS A 35 -3.55 9.07 16.41
N VAL A 36 -4.00 9.20 15.16
CA VAL A 36 -4.11 10.51 14.48
C VAL A 36 -5.42 11.25 14.76
N ASN A 37 -6.29 10.70 15.63
CA ASN A 37 -7.60 11.25 15.97
C ASN A 37 -8.46 11.53 14.72
N PHE A 38 -8.51 10.56 13.79
CA PHE A 38 -9.34 10.66 12.58
C PHE A 38 -10.83 10.86 12.94
N ASN A 39 -11.46 11.83 12.27
CA ASN A 39 -12.88 12.16 12.50
C ASN A 39 -13.57 12.65 11.20
N ASN A 40 -14.85 12.99 11.29
CA ASN A 40 -15.65 13.38 10.12
C ASN A 40 -15.24 14.74 9.50
N LEU A 41 -14.38 15.52 10.16
CA LEU A 41 -13.85 16.77 9.62
C LEU A 41 -12.62 16.53 8.75
N ASP A 42 -12.03 15.35 8.77
CA ASP A 42 -10.88 14.99 7.94
C ASP A 42 -11.36 14.36 6.62
N TYR A 43 -10.47 14.30 5.64
CA TYR A 43 -10.59 13.39 4.51
C TYR A 43 -9.56 12.26 4.67
N LEU A 44 -9.92 11.05 4.26
CA LEU A 44 -9.07 9.87 4.34
C LEU A 44 -8.97 9.21 2.98
N PHE A 45 -7.73 8.98 2.52
CA PHE A 45 -7.42 8.23 1.31
C PHE A 45 -6.69 6.93 1.67
N ILE A 46 -7.19 5.82 1.16
CA ILE A 46 -6.53 4.51 1.18
C ILE A 46 -6.02 4.24 -0.24
N ILE A 47 -4.70 4.17 -0.42
CA ILE A 47 -4.05 4.18 -1.74
C ILE A 47 -3.77 2.75 -2.22
N GLY A 48 -4.70 1.82 -2.01
CA GLY A 48 -4.60 0.45 -2.49
C GLY A 48 -3.76 -0.49 -1.61
N ASP A 49 -3.67 -1.72 -2.09
CA ASP A 49 -3.05 -2.86 -1.42
C ASP A 49 -3.59 -3.08 0.00
N MET A 50 -4.93 -3.15 0.08
CA MET A 50 -5.63 -3.43 1.32
C MET A 50 -5.43 -4.87 1.76
N ILE A 51 -5.43 -5.81 0.81
CA ILE A 51 -5.42 -7.27 1.01
C ILE A 51 -4.14 -7.92 0.51
N GLU A 52 -4.10 -9.21 0.61
CA GLU A 52 -2.99 -10.11 0.30
C GLU A 52 -1.89 -10.12 1.37
N LYS A 53 -1.10 -11.17 1.37
CA LYS A 53 0.01 -11.38 2.30
C LYS A 53 -0.41 -11.46 3.79
N SER A 54 -1.68 -11.79 4.06
CA SER A 54 -2.28 -11.90 5.39
C SER A 54 -3.39 -12.94 5.44
N ASP A 55 -3.65 -13.50 6.61
CA ASP A 55 -4.77 -14.41 6.88
C ASP A 55 -6.10 -13.68 7.19
N TYR A 56 -6.14 -12.37 7.03
CA TYR A 56 -7.27 -11.52 7.38
C TYR A 56 -7.81 -10.72 6.18
N ASN A 57 -7.73 -11.28 4.96
CA ASN A 57 -8.14 -10.58 3.74
C ASN A 57 -9.64 -10.24 3.75
N LEU A 58 -10.49 -11.21 4.12
CA LEU A 58 -11.94 -11.01 4.15
C LEU A 58 -12.37 -10.04 5.25
N ASP A 59 -11.80 -10.16 6.45
CA ASP A 59 -12.06 -9.24 7.56
C ASP A 59 -11.64 -7.81 7.18
N THR A 60 -10.54 -7.69 6.46
CA THR A 60 -10.02 -6.42 5.95
C THR A 60 -10.94 -5.81 4.91
N LEU A 61 -11.43 -6.59 3.95
CA LEU A 61 -12.41 -6.11 2.98
C LEU A 61 -13.71 -5.68 3.66
N ASP A 62 -14.23 -6.47 4.61
CA ASP A 62 -15.43 -6.07 5.36
C ASP A 62 -15.21 -4.76 6.14
N TYR A 63 -14.03 -4.55 6.71
CA TYR A 63 -13.66 -3.30 7.38
C TYR A 63 -13.64 -2.11 6.41
N PHE A 64 -12.96 -2.24 5.27
CA PHE A 64 -12.89 -1.14 4.30
C PHE A 64 -14.21 -0.89 3.57
N MET A 65 -15.01 -1.90 3.29
CA MET A 65 -16.38 -1.74 2.78
C MET A 65 -17.28 -0.98 3.76
N ALA A 66 -17.08 -1.17 5.07
CA ALA A 66 -17.80 -0.39 6.07
C ALA A 66 -17.28 1.06 6.15
N LEU A 67 -15.98 1.26 5.97
CA LEU A 67 -15.35 2.57 6.00
C LEU A 67 -15.68 3.41 4.76
N ASP A 68 -15.78 2.78 3.58
CA ASP A 68 -16.14 3.40 2.29
C ASP A 68 -17.56 4.02 2.27
N LYS A 69 -18.43 3.62 3.20
CA LYS A 69 -19.75 4.24 3.36
C LYS A 69 -19.71 5.67 3.89
N LYS A 70 -18.55 6.13 4.39
CA LYS A 70 -18.38 7.49 4.88
C LYS A 70 -18.05 8.42 3.70
N GLU A 71 -18.74 9.55 3.60
CA GLU A 71 -18.56 10.52 2.52
C GLU A 71 -17.17 11.17 2.45
N ASN A 72 -16.43 11.10 3.54
CA ASN A 72 -15.09 11.66 3.67
C ASN A 72 -13.95 10.62 3.51
N VAL A 73 -14.26 9.41 3.07
CA VAL A 73 -13.31 8.33 2.82
C VAL A 73 -13.26 7.99 1.34
N PHE A 74 -12.07 7.81 0.82
CA PHE A 74 -11.80 7.50 -0.59
C PHE A 74 -10.81 6.36 -0.67
N ILE A 75 -11.18 5.29 -1.35
CA ILE A 75 -10.36 4.08 -1.48
C ILE A 75 -10.00 3.88 -2.94
N LEU A 76 -8.73 3.56 -3.21
CA LEU A 76 -8.20 3.20 -4.52
C LEU A 76 -7.87 1.71 -4.56
N CYS A 77 -7.83 1.17 -5.77
CA CYS A 77 -7.35 -0.18 -6.02
C CYS A 77 -5.82 -0.20 -6.15
N GLY A 78 -5.16 -1.09 -5.43
CA GLY A 78 -3.77 -1.45 -5.64
C GLY A 78 -3.63 -2.70 -6.50
N ASN A 79 -2.38 -3.10 -6.81
CA ASN A 79 -2.14 -4.28 -7.64
C ASN A 79 -2.48 -5.59 -6.92
N CYS A 80 -2.32 -5.65 -5.60
CA CYS A 80 -2.71 -6.82 -4.83
C CYS A 80 -4.24 -6.94 -4.73
N ASP A 81 -4.98 -5.84 -4.59
CA ASP A 81 -6.44 -5.85 -4.61
C ASP A 81 -6.98 -6.33 -5.96
N ASN A 82 -6.29 -5.95 -7.06
CA ASN A 82 -6.70 -6.26 -8.43
C ASN A 82 -6.66 -7.77 -8.76
N VAL A 83 -6.13 -8.62 -7.87
CA VAL A 83 -6.16 -10.08 -8.03
C VAL A 83 -7.58 -10.59 -8.25
N LEU A 84 -8.57 -9.98 -7.60
CA LEU A 84 -9.99 -10.34 -7.80
C LEU A 84 -10.45 -10.10 -9.26
N SER A 85 -9.89 -9.11 -9.94
CA SER A 85 -10.14 -8.91 -11.38
C SER A 85 -9.55 -10.03 -12.25
N TYR A 86 -8.34 -10.48 -11.92
CA TYR A 86 -7.71 -11.60 -12.63
C TYR A 86 -8.49 -12.90 -12.47
N MET A 87 -9.01 -13.17 -11.28
CA MET A 87 -9.80 -14.35 -11.00
C MET A 87 -11.11 -14.43 -11.81
N ILE A 88 -11.52 -13.36 -12.49
CA ILE A 88 -12.75 -13.36 -13.30
C ILE A 88 -12.44 -13.22 -14.80
N LYS A 89 -11.45 -12.38 -15.16
CA LYS A 89 -11.26 -11.92 -16.53
C LYS A 89 -10.19 -12.65 -17.30
N ASP A 90 -9.14 -13.05 -16.60
CA ASP A 90 -7.93 -13.63 -17.17
C ASP A 90 -7.55 -14.90 -16.39
N VAL A 91 -8.49 -15.85 -16.32
CA VAL A 91 -8.29 -17.11 -15.60
C VAL A 91 -7.24 -17.93 -16.32
N ASP A 92 -5.99 -17.82 -15.85
CA ASP A 92 -4.88 -18.69 -16.25
C ASP A 92 -4.68 -19.75 -15.16
N ASP A 93 -4.99 -21.01 -15.48
CA ASP A 93 -4.94 -22.12 -14.54
C ASP A 93 -3.55 -22.30 -13.92
N LEU A 94 -2.48 -22.19 -14.72
CA LEU A 94 -1.11 -22.32 -14.22
C LEU A 94 -0.74 -21.16 -13.29
N ARG A 95 -1.09 -19.95 -13.66
CA ARG A 95 -0.83 -18.76 -12.85
C ARG A 95 -1.59 -18.77 -11.54
N LEU A 96 -2.87 -19.20 -11.57
CA LEU A 96 -3.69 -19.32 -10.37
C LEU A 96 -3.21 -20.45 -9.46
N LYS A 97 -2.74 -21.58 -10.02
CA LYS A 97 -2.11 -22.65 -9.24
C LYS A 97 -0.81 -22.18 -8.58
N HIS A 98 0.07 -21.49 -9.32
CA HIS A 98 1.24 -20.87 -8.72
C HIS A 98 0.85 -19.91 -7.58
N TYR A 99 -0.13 -19.05 -7.82
CA TYR A 99 -0.66 -18.14 -6.81
C TYR A 99 -1.23 -18.87 -5.57
N ALA A 100 -1.91 -20.00 -5.77
CA ALA A 100 -2.52 -20.78 -4.69
C ALA A 100 -1.50 -21.60 -3.89
N PHE A 101 -0.44 -22.14 -4.54
CA PHE A 101 0.43 -23.13 -3.92
C PHE A 101 1.81 -22.59 -3.54
N ASP A 102 2.31 -21.59 -4.26
CA ASP A 102 3.65 -21.03 -4.01
C ASP A 102 3.58 -19.77 -3.13
N LEU A 103 2.47 -19.04 -3.17
CA LEU A 103 2.23 -17.92 -2.28
C LEU A 103 1.42 -18.36 -1.04
N LYS A 104 1.69 -17.71 0.07
CA LYS A 104 0.96 -17.92 1.32
C LYS A 104 0.04 -16.71 1.59
N HIS A 105 -1.03 -16.96 2.34
CA HIS A 105 -1.89 -15.89 2.85
C HIS A 105 -2.60 -15.07 1.75
N THR A 106 -3.05 -15.76 0.69
CA THR A 106 -3.80 -15.16 -0.40
C THR A 106 -5.32 -15.17 -0.14
N ILE A 107 -6.05 -14.24 -0.76
CA ILE A 107 -7.51 -14.22 -0.68
C ILE A 107 -8.15 -15.47 -1.29
N LEU A 108 -7.53 -16.06 -2.31
CA LEU A 108 -7.99 -17.29 -2.94
C LEU A 108 -7.99 -18.45 -1.94
N LEU A 109 -6.92 -18.61 -1.16
CA LEU A 109 -6.82 -19.61 -0.10
C LEU A 109 -7.86 -19.36 1.00
N GLU A 110 -8.14 -18.09 1.32
CA GLU A 110 -9.13 -17.74 2.32
C GLU A 110 -10.55 -18.04 1.84
N PHE A 111 -10.87 -17.82 0.56
CA PHE A 111 -12.12 -18.24 -0.05
C PHE A 111 -12.31 -19.77 0.01
N ALA A 112 -11.29 -20.51 -0.41
CA ALA A 112 -11.31 -21.97 -0.34
C ALA A 112 -11.53 -22.47 1.09
N LYS A 113 -10.81 -21.91 2.05
CA LYS A 113 -10.96 -22.21 3.49
C LYS A 113 -12.38 -21.94 3.99
N LYS A 114 -12.96 -20.78 3.63
CA LYS A 114 -14.35 -20.43 4.03
C LYS A 114 -15.40 -21.37 3.46
N MET A 115 -15.12 -22.01 2.33
CA MET A 115 -15.99 -22.99 1.69
C MET A 115 -15.65 -24.43 2.04
N ASN A 116 -14.66 -24.68 2.89
CA ASN A 116 -14.12 -26.01 3.20
C ASN A 116 -13.66 -26.78 1.94
N ILE A 117 -13.10 -26.06 0.97
CA ILE A 117 -12.54 -26.63 -0.26
C ILE A 117 -11.05 -26.86 -0.02
N LEU A 118 -10.60 -28.10 -0.24
CA LEU A 118 -9.19 -28.44 -0.25
C LEU A 118 -8.66 -28.28 -1.68
N LEU A 119 -7.74 -27.36 -1.86
CA LEU A 119 -7.08 -27.15 -3.16
C LEU A 119 -5.93 -28.14 -3.32
N ASP A 120 -5.82 -28.72 -4.51
CA ASP A 120 -4.70 -29.57 -4.94
C ASP A 120 -4.28 -29.27 -6.39
N GLN A 121 -3.25 -29.96 -6.88
CA GLN A 121 -2.73 -29.76 -8.23
C GLN A 121 -3.71 -30.16 -9.35
N ASN A 122 -4.75 -30.96 -9.02
CA ASN A 122 -5.78 -31.38 -9.95
C ASN A 122 -7.02 -30.47 -9.91
N SER A 123 -7.03 -29.49 -9.00
CA SER A 123 -8.14 -28.54 -8.87
C SER A 123 -8.33 -27.76 -10.19
N ASN A 124 -9.57 -27.67 -10.64
CA ASN A 124 -9.94 -26.83 -11.77
C ASN A 124 -10.10 -25.38 -11.30
N MET A 125 -9.09 -24.55 -11.53
CA MET A 125 -9.07 -23.19 -11.03
C MET A 125 -10.13 -22.31 -11.69
N GLU A 126 -10.50 -22.58 -12.94
CA GLU A 126 -11.56 -21.83 -13.62
C GLU A 126 -12.92 -22.04 -12.95
N GLU A 127 -13.30 -23.29 -12.72
CA GLU A 127 -14.55 -23.61 -12.01
C GLU A 127 -14.56 -23.04 -10.59
N LEU A 128 -13.44 -23.12 -9.88
CA LEU A 128 -13.31 -22.57 -8.53
C LEU A 128 -13.42 -21.04 -8.51
N CYS A 129 -12.82 -20.34 -9.45
CA CYS A 129 -12.95 -18.90 -9.56
C CYS A 129 -14.39 -18.45 -9.85
N HIS A 130 -15.12 -19.17 -10.71
CA HIS A 130 -16.53 -18.91 -10.91
C HIS A 130 -17.34 -19.14 -9.64
N LEU A 131 -17.08 -20.24 -8.93
CA LEU A 131 -17.74 -20.54 -7.67
C LEU A 131 -17.44 -19.47 -6.59
N PHE A 132 -16.19 -19.02 -6.49
CA PHE A 132 -15.80 -17.96 -5.55
C PHE A 132 -16.45 -16.64 -5.92
N TYR A 133 -16.49 -16.29 -7.21
CA TYR A 133 -17.20 -15.10 -7.67
C TYR A 133 -18.66 -15.10 -7.25
N ASP A 134 -19.38 -16.20 -7.49
CA ASP A 134 -20.80 -16.30 -7.12
C ASP A 134 -21.00 -16.19 -5.60
N LYS A 135 -20.16 -16.87 -4.82
CA LYS A 135 -20.29 -16.95 -3.37
C LYS A 135 -19.87 -15.66 -2.65
N PHE A 136 -18.83 -15.01 -3.15
CA PHE A 136 -18.18 -13.87 -2.50
C PHE A 136 -18.36 -12.57 -3.29
N ARG A 137 -19.37 -12.49 -4.14
CA ARG A 137 -19.63 -11.42 -5.09
C ARG A 137 -19.49 -10.01 -4.53
N LYS A 138 -19.92 -9.77 -3.28
CA LYS A 138 -19.81 -8.46 -2.63
C LYS A 138 -18.39 -7.91 -2.61
N TYR A 139 -17.38 -8.76 -2.43
CA TYR A 139 -15.97 -8.34 -2.40
C TYR A 139 -15.44 -8.02 -3.81
N TYR A 140 -15.84 -8.83 -4.78
CA TYR A 140 -15.51 -8.56 -6.19
C TYR A 140 -16.16 -7.25 -6.65
N ASP A 141 -17.44 -7.05 -6.38
CA ASP A 141 -18.17 -5.84 -6.76
C ASP A 141 -17.54 -4.60 -6.09
N PHE A 142 -17.11 -4.70 -4.83
CA PHE A 142 -16.41 -3.63 -4.14
C PHE A 142 -15.11 -3.28 -4.84
N VAL A 143 -14.18 -4.24 -4.95
CA VAL A 143 -12.84 -3.98 -5.51
C VAL A 143 -12.91 -3.57 -6.98
N LEU A 144 -13.74 -4.24 -7.78
CA LEU A 144 -13.90 -3.92 -9.20
C LEU A 144 -14.46 -2.51 -9.44
N ASN A 145 -15.12 -1.89 -8.47
CA ASN A 145 -15.64 -0.53 -8.59
C ASN A 145 -14.66 0.55 -8.11
N LEU A 146 -13.59 0.20 -7.43
CA LEU A 146 -12.60 1.17 -6.96
C LEU A 146 -11.93 1.94 -8.12
N PRO A 147 -11.63 3.23 -7.96
CA PRO A 147 -10.79 3.97 -8.89
C PRO A 147 -9.33 3.54 -8.79
N HIS A 148 -8.58 3.72 -9.88
CA HIS A 148 -7.13 3.47 -9.92
C HIS A 148 -6.32 4.75 -9.69
N CYS A 149 -6.95 5.92 -9.88
CA CYS A 149 -6.36 7.23 -9.64
C CYS A 149 -7.44 8.21 -9.18
N ILE A 150 -7.08 9.10 -8.26
CA ILE A 150 -7.94 10.21 -7.82
C ILE A 150 -7.18 11.52 -7.96
N ILE A 151 -7.75 12.46 -8.73
CA ILE A 151 -7.23 13.82 -8.87
C ILE A 151 -8.01 14.72 -7.91
N VAL A 152 -7.30 15.40 -7.01
CA VAL A 152 -7.90 16.25 -5.98
C VAL A 152 -7.61 17.72 -6.29
N ASN A 153 -8.66 18.51 -6.53
CA ASN A 153 -8.63 19.97 -6.75
C ASN A 153 -7.61 20.41 -7.84
N ASN A 154 -7.28 19.56 -8.81
CA ASN A 154 -6.20 19.75 -9.77
C ASN A 154 -4.84 20.12 -9.12
N LYS A 155 -4.59 19.64 -7.91
CA LYS A 155 -3.37 19.89 -7.12
C LYS A 155 -2.63 18.62 -6.73
N LEU A 156 -3.37 17.57 -6.36
CA LEU A 156 -2.83 16.28 -6.00
C LEU A 156 -3.28 15.21 -6.97
N CYS A 157 -2.40 14.26 -7.23
CA CYS A 157 -2.69 12.99 -7.86
C CYS A 157 -2.45 11.89 -6.84
N VAL A 158 -3.48 11.13 -6.50
CA VAL A 158 -3.41 9.99 -5.58
C VAL A 158 -3.51 8.74 -6.42
N VAL A 159 -2.48 7.91 -6.40
CA VAL A 159 -2.35 6.74 -7.27
C VAL A 159 -1.44 5.71 -6.60
N HIS A 160 -1.73 4.40 -6.79
CA HIS A 160 -0.98 3.38 -6.06
C HIS A 160 0.48 3.26 -6.52
N GLY A 161 0.75 3.10 -7.82
CA GLY A 161 2.10 2.89 -8.36
C GLY A 161 2.81 4.15 -8.87
N GLY A 162 2.05 5.18 -9.25
CA GLY A 162 2.57 6.42 -9.85
C GLY A 162 2.25 6.57 -11.33
N ILE A 163 2.24 7.80 -11.82
CA ILE A 163 1.95 8.15 -13.22
C ILE A 163 3.04 9.08 -13.74
N SER A 164 3.76 8.67 -14.79
CA SER A 164 4.82 9.49 -15.40
C SER A 164 4.28 10.75 -16.07
N SER A 165 3.04 10.71 -16.60
CA SER A 165 2.38 11.85 -17.25
C SER A 165 0.87 11.73 -17.18
N LEU A 166 0.20 12.80 -16.71
CA LEU A 166 -1.27 12.89 -16.74
C LEU A 166 -1.83 13.10 -18.16
N ASP A 167 -1.02 13.58 -19.09
CA ASP A 167 -1.43 13.82 -20.48
C ASP A 167 -1.37 12.51 -21.29
N GLU A 168 -0.62 11.52 -20.82
CA GLU A 168 -0.39 10.23 -21.48
C GLU A 168 -0.68 9.08 -20.52
N ILE A 169 -1.87 9.10 -19.89
CA ILE A 169 -2.26 8.02 -19.00
C ILE A 169 -2.38 6.73 -19.80
N SER A 170 -1.67 5.69 -19.34
CA SER A 170 -1.75 4.35 -19.92
C SER A 170 -3.20 3.87 -20.03
N ASN A 171 -3.50 3.20 -21.13
CA ASN A 171 -4.79 2.52 -21.31
C ASN A 171 -4.92 1.24 -20.48
N ASN A 172 -3.86 0.87 -19.74
CA ASN A 172 -3.84 -0.28 -18.87
C ASN A 172 -3.78 0.17 -17.40
N ALA A 173 -4.81 -0.15 -16.64
CA ALA A 173 -4.91 0.21 -15.22
C ALA A 173 -3.75 -0.37 -14.37
N LEU A 174 -3.16 -1.49 -14.80
CA LEU A 174 -2.04 -2.10 -14.06
C LEU A 174 -0.82 -1.17 -14.02
N ASP A 175 -0.59 -0.37 -15.03
CA ASP A 175 0.55 0.55 -15.09
C ASP A 175 0.43 1.68 -14.05
N LEU A 176 -0.80 2.00 -13.62
CA LEU A 176 -1.06 2.95 -12.54
C LEU A 176 -0.89 2.31 -11.15
N MET A 177 -1.06 0.99 -11.07
CA MET A 177 -1.01 0.25 -9.82
C MET A 177 0.34 -0.40 -9.57
N LYS A 178 1.15 -0.62 -10.61
CA LYS A 178 2.44 -1.28 -10.50
C LYS A 178 3.50 -0.55 -11.30
N ASN A 179 4.26 0.29 -10.61
CA ASN A 179 5.36 1.04 -11.15
C ASN A 179 6.52 1.03 -10.13
N ASP A 180 7.30 -0.05 -10.18
CA ASP A 180 8.39 -0.26 -9.24
C ASP A 180 9.42 0.87 -9.37
N ASN A 181 9.94 1.34 -8.23
CA ASN A 181 10.97 2.37 -8.18
C ASN A 181 10.59 3.73 -8.80
N PHE A 182 9.29 4.10 -8.77
CA PHE A 182 8.75 5.31 -9.40
C PHE A 182 9.50 6.60 -9.01
N TYR A 183 9.83 6.76 -7.73
CA TYR A 183 10.52 7.95 -7.22
C TYR A 183 11.88 8.21 -7.87
N GLU A 184 12.60 7.15 -8.30
CA GLU A 184 13.96 7.24 -8.87
C GLU A 184 13.98 7.23 -10.40
N GLN A 185 12.83 7.10 -11.06
CA GLN A 185 12.73 7.07 -12.53
C GLN A 185 12.96 8.45 -13.20
N GLY A 186 13.13 9.50 -12.40
CA GLY A 186 13.47 10.83 -12.92
C GLY A 186 12.29 11.66 -13.42
N PHE A 187 11.06 11.23 -13.17
CA PHE A 187 9.86 12.00 -13.50
C PHE A 187 9.69 13.19 -12.57
N THR A 188 9.11 14.27 -13.12
CA THR A 188 8.60 15.39 -12.32
C THR A 188 7.14 15.62 -12.72
N PRO A 189 6.18 15.06 -11.97
CA PRO A 189 4.77 15.18 -12.26
C PRO A 189 4.28 16.62 -12.31
N LYS A 190 3.18 16.89 -13.03
CA LYS A 190 2.53 18.20 -13.01
C LYS A 190 1.91 18.53 -11.65
N LEU A 191 1.26 17.54 -11.05
CA LEU A 191 0.66 17.60 -9.73
C LEU A 191 1.58 16.95 -8.69
N ILE A 192 1.34 17.20 -7.40
CA ILE A 192 1.99 16.42 -6.36
C ILE A 192 1.38 15.01 -6.38
N GLU A 193 2.19 13.99 -6.63
CA GLU A 193 1.75 12.59 -6.60
C GLU A 193 2.04 11.95 -5.25
N ILE A 194 1.02 11.29 -4.71
CA ILE A 194 1.12 10.51 -3.48
C ILE A 194 0.96 9.04 -3.87
N VAL A 195 2.01 8.23 -3.62
CA VAL A 195 2.11 6.84 -4.06
C VAL A 195 2.42 5.89 -2.90
N GLY A 196 2.03 4.63 -3.08
CA GLY A 196 2.40 3.47 -2.26
C GLY A 196 3.27 2.49 -3.05
N HIS A 197 2.89 1.19 -3.02
CA HIS A 197 3.36 0.09 -3.83
C HIS A 197 4.81 -0.35 -3.59
N TYR A 198 5.76 0.57 -3.60
CA TYR A 198 7.17 0.27 -3.49
C TYR A 198 7.68 0.71 -2.12
N PRO A 199 8.12 -0.23 -1.25
CA PRO A 199 8.56 0.11 0.10
C PRO A 199 9.64 1.18 0.08
N VAL A 200 9.43 2.26 0.84
CA VAL A 200 10.32 3.43 0.85
C VAL A 200 11.77 3.09 1.20
N ILE A 201 11.99 2.03 1.97
CA ILE A 201 13.32 1.57 2.33
C ILE A 201 14.13 1.03 1.14
N ASN A 202 13.47 0.65 0.04
CA ASN A 202 14.12 0.13 -1.15
C ASN A 202 14.69 1.21 -2.07
N TYR A 203 14.33 2.48 -1.84
CA TYR A 203 14.95 3.60 -2.52
C TYR A 203 16.35 3.88 -1.99
N GLU A 204 17.19 4.56 -2.78
CA GLU A 204 18.54 4.94 -2.35
C GLU A 204 18.48 6.00 -1.25
N HIS A 205 19.03 5.69 -0.09
CA HIS A 205 19.11 6.58 1.07
C HIS A 205 20.51 6.57 1.67
N GLN A 206 20.92 7.71 2.23
CA GLN A 206 22.12 7.74 3.07
C GLN A 206 21.92 6.92 4.35
N ILE A 207 20.69 6.95 4.89
CA ILE A 207 20.27 6.18 6.05
C ILE A 207 18.95 5.50 5.67
N PRO A 208 18.88 4.15 5.66
CA PRO A 208 17.64 3.44 5.41
C PRO A 208 16.53 3.88 6.34
N SER A 209 15.33 4.09 5.81
CA SER A 209 14.17 4.54 6.58
C SER A 209 12.90 3.93 6.04
N LEU A 210 11.94 3.65 6.94
CA LEU A 210 10.57 3.25 6.60
C LEU A 210 9.60 4.45 6.58
N ASN A 211 10.10 5.63 6.96
CA ASN A 211 9.30 6.85 6.97
C ASN A 211 8.98 7.33 5.55
N PRO A 212 7.84 7.98 5.35
CA PRO A 212 7.48 8.55 4.05
C PRO A 212 8.57 9.44 3.46
N ILE A 213 8.81 9.30 2.17
CA ILE A 213 9.62 10.24 1.39
C ILE A 213 8.72 11.38 0.96
N ILE A 214 9.02 12.60 1.42
CA ILE A 214 8.27 13.81 1.07
C ILE A 214 9.20 14.72 0.25
N ASP A 215 9.15 14.60 -1.08
CA ASP A 215 9.97 15.41 -1.99
C ASP A 215 9.10 16.34 -2.82
N LEU A 216 8.91 17.56 -2.32
CA LEU A 216 8.12 18.57 -3.00
C LEU A 216 8.84 19.19 -4.21
N ASN A 217 10.16 19.04 -4.35
CA ASN A 217 10.89 19.47 -5.55
C ASN A 217 10.60 18.54 -6.72
N LYS A 218 10.61 17.21 -6.46
CA LYS A 218 10.18 16.21 -7.45
C LYS A 218 8.65 16.14 -7.56
N LYS A 219 7.89 16.69 -6.61
CA LYS A 219 6.45 16.54 -6.47
C LYS A 219 6.02 15.08 -6.30
N ILE A 220 6.81 14.27 -5.64
CA ILE A 220 6.52 12.86 -5.36
C ILE A 220 6.59 12.63 -3.86
N ILE A 221 5.57 11.97 -3.33
CA ILE A 221 5.51 11.53 -1.94
C ILE A 221 5.26 10.02 -1.94
N SER A 222 6.20 9.23 -1.45
CA SER A 222 6.07 7.78 -1.33
C SER A 222 5.86 7.39 0.13
N ILE A 223 4.85 6.54 0.41
CA ILE A 223 4.41 6.28 1.78
C ILE A 223 4.38 4.80 2.20
N ASP A 224 4.73 3.85 1.33
CA ASP A 224 4.72 2.43 1.67
C ASP A 224 5.81 2.10 2.71
N GLY A 225 5.39 1.69 3.91
CA GLY A 225 6.26 1.27 5.01
C GLY A 225 6.56 -0.23 5.03
N GLY A 226 6.22 -0.97 3.96
CA GLY A 226 6.58 -2.38 3.75
C GLY A 226 5.78 -3.39 4.57
N MET A 227 4.51 -3.08 4.94
CA MET A 227 3.66 -4.02 5.70
C MET A 227 3.56 -5.38 5.01
N SER A 228 3.71 -6.44 5.80
CA SER A 228 3.67 -7.84 5.35
C SER A 228 4.71 -8.23 4.27
N VAL A 229 5.61 -7.33 3.90
CA VAL A 229 6.68 -7.55 2.92
C VAL A 229 8.04 -7.60 3.61
N LEU A 230 8.26 -6.72 4.57
CA LEU A 230 9.51 -6.58 5.29
C LEU A 230 9.45 -7.26 6.66
N PRO A 231 10.59 -7.69 7.20
CA PRO A 231 10.63 -8.27 8.55
C PRO A 231 10.38 -7.24 9.66
N TRP A 232 10.62 -5.95 9.39
CA TRP A 232 10.37 -4.84 10.33
C TRP A 232 9.56 -3.74 9.68
N PRO A 233 8.30 -4.00 9.33
CA PRO A 233 7.47 -3.02 8.64
C PRO A 233 6.91 -1.98 9.60
N GLN A 234 6.51 -0.84 9.04
CA GLN A 234 5.62 0.10 9.69
C GLN A 234 4.46 0.48 8.78
N LEU A 235 3.33 0.83 9.36
CA LEU A 235 2.20 1.40 8.63
C LEU A 235 2.24 2.92 8.78
N ASN A 236 2.41 3.60 7.66
CA ASN A 236 2.50 5.05 7.60
C ASN A 236 1.12 5.70 7.40
N MET A 237 0.93 6.87 7.99
CA MET A 237 -0.14 7.80 7.72
C MET A 237 0.48 9.15 7.36
N LEU A 238 0.45 9.52 6.09
CA LEU A 238 0.80 10.87 5.66
C LEU A 238 -0.34 11.82 6.02
N ILE A 239 0.00 12.99 6.51
CA ILE A 239 -0.93 14.01 6.97
C ILE A 239 -0.66 15.30 6.20
N LEU A 240 -1.66 15.79 5.49
CA LEU A 240 -1.67 17.11 4.89
C LEU A 240 -2.61 18.02 5.69
N ASP A 241 -2.09 19.08 6.29
CA ASP A 241 -2.88 20.00 7.10
C ASP A 241 -4.07 20.57 6.33
N ASN A 242 -3.81 21.04 5.11
CA ASN A 242 -4.84 21.55 4.21
C ASN A 242 -4.27 21.79 2.79
N LEU A 243 -5.16 21.92 1.81
CA LEU A 243 -4.81 22.14 0.40
C LEU A 243 -4.38 23.59 0.06
N LYS A 244 -4.27 24.48 1.05
CA LYS A 244 -3.76 25.86 0.84
C LYS A 244 -2.26 25.95 1.05
N ASN A 245 -1.76 25.32 2.12
CA ASN A 245 -0.39 25.50 2.59
C ASN A 245 0.54 24.35 2.22
N PHE A 246 -0.01 23.15 1.88
CA PHE A 246 0.77 21.94 1.56
C PHE A 246 1.82 21.59 2.62
N ASN A 247 1.47 21.76 3.90
CA ASN A 247 2.30 21.29 5.01
C ASN A 247 2.03 19.79 5.21
N PHE A 248 3.03 18.99 4.92
CA PHE A 248 3.01 17.55 5.13
C PHE A 248 3.74 17.18 6.40
N SER A 249 3.14 16.25 7.13
CA SER A 249 3.74 15.52 8.24
C SER A 249 3.32 14.05 8.16
N TYR A 250 3.81 13.22 9.04
CA TYR A 250 3.38 11.84 9.10
C TYR A 250 3.36 11.31 10.53
N GLU A 251 2.53 10.31 10.71
CA GLU A 251 2.53 9.39 11.86
C GLU A 251 2.69 7.97 11.36
N TYR A 252 3.13 7.08 12.22
CA TYR A 252 3.22 5.68 11.88
C TYR A 252 2.87 4.80 13.10
N ILE A 253 2.64 3.55 12.82
CA ILE A 253 2.51 2.51 13.83
C ILE A 253 3.28 1.28 13.37
N ASP A 254 4.00 0.67 14.29
CA ASP A 254 4.67 -0.61 14.13
C ASP A 254 4.30 -1.54 15.28
N GLN A 255 4.78 -2.77 15.24
CA GLN A 255 4.55 -3.78 16.27
C GLN A 255 5.78 -3.99 17.16
N TYR A 256 6.79 -3.12 17.01
CA TYR A 256 8.07 -3.28 17.69
C TYR A 256 8.22 -2.36 18.87
N GLN A 257 9.08 -2.78 19.78
CA GLN A 257 9.42 -1.98 20.95
C GLN A 257 10.30 -0.80 20.51
N THR A 258 9.83 0.42 20.76
CA THR A 258 10.63 1.62 20.52
C THR A 258 11.76 1.70 21.54
N VAL A 259 12.99 1.82 21.07
CA VAL A 259 14.17 2.10 21.92
C VAL A 259 14.61 3.55 21.73
N VAL A 260 14.99 4.19 22.82
CA VAL A 260 15.52 5.55 22.79
C VAL A 260 17.05 5.46 22.69
N VAL A 261 17.59 5.91 21.58
CA VAL A 261 19.04 6.01 21.40
C VAL A 261 19.57 7.15 22.28
N LYS A 262 20.30 6.81 23.34
CA LYS A 262 20.86 7.80 24.30
C LYS A 262 22.09 8.53 23.77
N HIS A 263 22.84 7.90 22.87
CA HIS A 263 24.05 8.48 22.30
C HIS A 263 24.01 8.42 20.78
N LYS A 264 24.24 9.54 20.14
CA LYS A 264 24.36 9.62 18.68
C LYS A 264 25.82 9.46 18.31
N LYS A 265 26.18 8.38 17.62
CA LYS A 265 27.47 8.22 16.96
C LYS A 265 27.28 8.50 15.48
N SER A 266 27.95 9.51 14.94
CA SER A 266 27.95 9.76 13.50
C SER A 266 29.25 9.25 12.90
N ASN A 267 29.20 8.31 11.99
CA ASN A 267 30.32 7.90 11.17
C ASN A 267 30.09 8.45 9.76
N LEU A 268 30.77 9.57 9.46
CA LEU A 268 30.57 10.30 8.20
C LEU A 268 31.14 9.57 6.96
N ASN A 269 31.80 8.42 7.13
CA ASN A 269 32.54 7.77 6.04
C ASN A 269 31.94 6.47 5.53
N HIS A 270 30.77 6.06 6.00
CA HIS A 270 30.12 4.83 5.56
C HIS A 270 28.74 5.12 5.00
N ASN A 271 28.50 4.70 3.78
CA ASN A 271 27.16 4.66 3.21
C ASN A 271 26.37 3.55 3.92
N SER A 272 25.17 3.87 4.41
CA SER A 272 24.23 2.85 4.84
C SER A 272 23.73 2.07 3.62
N PHE A 273 23.48 0.78 3.77
CA PHE A 273 22.89 -0.06 2.72
C PHE A 273 21.74 -0.88 3.29
N ASN A 274 20.82 -1.21 2.42
CA ASN A 274 19.69 -2.04 2.76
C ASN A 274 20.08 -3.51 2.79
N VAL A 275 19.91 -4.19 3.93
CA VAL A 275 20.10 -5.63 4.03
C VAL A 275 18.77 -6.31 3.69
N THR A 276 18.50 -6.49 2.39
CA THR A 276 17.25 -7.10 1.90
C THR A 276 17.30 -8.62 1.79
N LYS A 277 18.48 -9.25 2.01
CA LYS A 277 18.69 -10.70 1.96
C LYS A 277 19.50 -11.14 3.18
N LYS A 278 19.50 -12.44 3.47
CA LYS A 278 20.42 -13.01 4.45
C LYS A 278 21.86 -12.76 3.98
N ILE A 279 22.46 -11.71 4.51
CA ILE A 279 23.85 -11.36 4.33
C ILE A 279 24.54 -11.71 5.64
N GLU A 280 25.65 -12.41 5.54
CA GLU A 280 26.51 -12.66 6.68
C GLU A 280 27.22 -11.34 7.01
N VAL A 281 27.00 -10.84 8.22
CA VAL A 281 27.58 -9.57 8.68
C VAL A 281 28.47 -9.82 9.88
N SER A 282 29.56 -9.07 10.00
CA SER A 282 30.41 -9.08 11.17
C SER A 282 30.01 -7.95 12.11
N ILE A 283 29.76 -8.27 13.37
CA ILE A 283 29.48 -7.24 14.38
C ILE A 283 30.76 -6.45 14.62
N LEU A 284 30.72 -5.17 14.35
CA LEU A 284 31.85 -4.26 14.56
C LEU A 284 31.85 -3.66 15.96
N GLU A 285 30.65 -3.39 16.49
CA GLU A 285 30.47 -2.81 17.81
C GLU A 285 29.10 -3.26 18.35
N GLU A 286 29.08 -3.61 19.63
CA GLU A 286 27.87 -4.05 20.34
C GLU A 286 27.69 -3.14 21.57
N ASP A 287 26.47 -2.68 21.77
CA ASP A 287 26.01 -2.08 23.00
C ASP A 287 24.79 -2.87 23.49
N ASN A 288 24.33 -2.66 24.72
CA ASN A 288 23.20 -3.38 25.29
C ASN A 288 21.90 -3.30 24.47
N ASP A 289 21.77 -2.29 23.62
CA ASP A 289 20.54 -1.96 22.92
C ASP A 289 20.66 -1.99 21.38
N PHE A 290 21.87 -2.12 20.79
CA PHE A 290 22.05 -2.16 19.32
C PHE A 290 23.42 -2.74 18.90
N PHE A 291 23.50 -3.09 17.58
CA PHE A 291 24.71 -3.58 16.95
C PHE A 291 25.11 -2.66 15.79
N ILE A 292 26.40 -2.45 15.60
CA ILE A 292 26.96 -1.89 14.37
C ILE A 292 27.57 -3.04 13.59
N VAL A 293 27.15 -3.22 12.35
CA VAL A 293 27.58 -4.31 11.44
C VAL A 293 28.23 -3.77 10.19
#